data_394162e1b640b0a2fdbd8860c0625669
#
_entry.id   394162e1b640b0a2fdbd8860c0625669
#
_cell.length_a   1.000
_cell.length_b   1.000
_cell.length_c   1.000
_cell.angle_alpha   90.00
_cell.angle_beta   90.00
_cell.angle_gamma   90.00
#
_symmetry.space_group_name_H-M   'P 1'
#
loop_
_entity.id
_entity.type
_entity.pdbx_description
1 polymer ?
#
loop_
_entity_poly.entity_id
_entity_poly.type
_entity_poly.pdbx_seq_one_letter_code
_entity_poly.pdbx_strand_id
1 'polypeptide(L)'
;MSINQIEEALLNPTGLTEQNIADTLASIATRQIDYADIYFQSSWHESLVLEDSIIKDGSFNIDCGLGVRAVSGEKTGFAYSDQIQLDGLKQSAIAARGIAKQGQNGKVQAFKRNSNQAYYDAVNPLASWEKQQKTELLKALDAYIRTKEPMVTEVSVSLSGVHEQMLVAATDGTFAGDIRPLVRLSISVLAQKGDRRERGSAGGGGRFGYDFFLSDANGSQVAYQFADEAIRQALVNLEAVAAPAGAMPVVLGSGWPGVLLHEAVGHGLEGDFNRKESSVFSGKIGEQVTSSLCTIVDDGTLTDLRGSLNVDDEGVNGQYNTLIENGILKGYMQDKLNARLMGVAPTGNGRRESYAHLPMPRMTNTYMLPGEHTSEEIIATVEKGIYAPNFGGGQVDITSGKFVFSASEAYMIENGKITHPVKGATLIGSGIEAMQQVSMVGNDLSIDRGVGVCGKAGQSVPVGVGQPTLKLDSLTVGGTE
;
A
#
# COMPACT_ATOMS: atom_id res chain seq x y z
N MET A 1 9.67 20.63 -3.97
CA MET A 1 8.37 21.02 -4.59
C MET A 1 7.86 22.27 -3.89
N SER A 2 7.31 23.23 -4.62
CA SER A 2 6.79 24.48 -4.04
C SER A 2 5.28 24.32 -3.79
N ILE A 3 4.84 24.54 -2.57
CA ILE A 3 3.40 24.56 -2.22
C ILE A 3 2.62 25.54 -3.10
N ASN A 4 3.27 26.58 -3.63
CA ASN A 4 2.68 27.54 -4.54
C ASN A 4 2.14 26.90 -5.82
N GLN A 5 2.79 25.84 -6.36
CA GLN A 5 2.29 25.12 -7.54
C GLN A 5 0.97 24.42 -7.25
N ILE A 6 0.80 23.93 -6.03
CA ILE A 6 -0.43 23.25 -5.59
C ILE A 6 -1.54 24.28 -5.37
N GLU A 7 -1.22 25.43 -4.78
CA GLU A 7 -2.18 26.54 -4.64
C GLU A 7 -2.64 27.06 -6.02
N GLU A 8 -1.73 27.21 -6.97
CA GLU A 8 -2.05 27.60 -8.34
C GLU A 8 -2.97 26.58 -9.04
N ALA A 9 -2.81 25.31 -8.75
CA ALA A 9 -3.59 24.25 -9.36
C ALA A 9 -4.96 24.04 -8.69
N LEU A 10 -5.04 24.09 -7.35
CA LEU A 10 -6.25 23.75 -6.60
C LEU A 10 -7.09 24.97 -6.20
N LEU A 11 -6.46 26.09 -5.85
CA LEU A 11 -7.16 27.24 -5.27
C LEU A 11 -7.39 28.37 -6.28
N ASN A 12 -6.38 28.74 -7.05
CA ASN A 12 -6.46 29.88 -7.96
C ASN A 12 -7.58 29.75 -9.01
N PRO A 13 -7.83 28.58 -9.65
CA PRO A 13 -8.90 28.45 -10.63
C PRO A 13 -10.29 28.73 -10.07
N THR A 14 -10.46 28.58 -8.76
CA THR A 14 -11.74 28.73 -8.05
C THR A 14 -11.85 30.07 -7.32
N GLY A 15 -10.78 30.87 -7.31
CA GLY A 15 -10.71 32.13 -6.59
C GLY A 15 -10.63 32.00 -5.07
N LEU A 16 -10.38 30.78 -4.54
CA LEU A 16 -10.12 30.56 -3.12
C LEU A 16 -8.75 31.10 -2.73
N THR A 17 -8.69 31.74 -1.58
CA THR A 17 -7.46 32.30 -1.01
C THR A 17 -7.13 31.64 0.31
N GLU A 18 -5.86 31.69 0.73
CA GLU A 18 -5.42 31.28 2.06
C GLU A 18 -6.25 31.95 3.18
N GLN A 19 -6.64 33.23 2.98
CA GLN A 19 -7.49 33.94 3.92
C GLN A 19 -8.89 33.30 4.04
N ASN A 20 -9.51 32.88 2.93
CA ASN A 20 -10.80 32.19 2.96
C ASN A 20 -10.73 30.87 3.76
N ILE A 21 -9.63 30.15 3.63
CA ILE A 21 -9.37 28.91 4.37
C ILE A 21 -9.21 29.22 5.86
N ALA A 22 -8.38 30.21 6.21
CA ALA A 22 -8.16 30.64 7.59
C ALA A 22 -9.45 31.09 8.28
N ASP A 23 -10.28 31.93 7.60
CA ASP A 23 -11.55 32.40 8.11
C ASP A 23 -12.54 31.25 8.33
N THR A 24 -12.53 30.27 7.42
CA THR A 24 -13.40 29.09 7.55
C THR A 24 -12.98 28.24 8.74
N LEU A 25 -11.69 27.96 8.92
CA LEU A 25 -11.17 27.23 10.08
C LEU A 25 -11.47 27.99 11.39
N ALA A 26 -11.33 29.32 11.40
CA ALA A 26 -11.68 30.15 12.54
C ALA A 26 -13.18 30.03 12.89
N SER A 27 -14.05 29.97 11.88
CA SER A 27 -15.50 29.81 12.08
C SER A 27 -15.86 28.44 12.70
N ILE A 28 -15.09 27.39 12.41
CA ILE A 28 -15.25 26.05 12.99
C ILE A 28 -14.76 26.04 14.43
N ALA A 29 -13.60 26.65 14.70
CA ALA A 29 -12.91 26.62 16.00
C ALA A 29 -13.61 27.38 17.13
N THR A 30 -14.70 28.12 16.85
CA THR A 30 -15.32 29.04 17.79
C THR A 30 -16.00 28.43 19.00
N ARG A 31 -16.28 27.13 19.07
CA ARG A 31 -16.89 26.45 20.25
C ARG A 31 -16.63 24.98 20.26
N GLN A 32 -16.01 24.48 21.33
CA GLN A 32 -15.93 23.03 21.65
C GLN A 32 -15.32 22.14 20.57
N ILE A 33 -14.46 22.68 19.72
CA ILE A 33 -13.73 21.95 18.70
C ILE A 33 -12.25 21.96 19.08
N ASP A 34 -11.65 20.79 19.24
CA ASP A 34 -10.24 20.64 19.62
C ASP A 34 -9.32 20.81 18.40
N TYR A 35 -9.78 20.35 17.24
CA TYR A 35 -9.03 20.34 15.98
C TYR A 35 -9.98 20.39 14.79
N ALA A 36 -9.59 21.06 13.73
CA ALA A 36 -10.27 20.99 12.44
C ALA A 36 -9.27 21.04 11.30
N ASP A 37 -9.57 20.38 10.20
CA ASP A 37 -8.84 20.46 8.95
C ASP A 37 -9.76 20.57 7.73
N ILE A 38 -9.17 21.08 6.66
CA ILE A 38 -9.75 21.14 5.32
C ILE A 38 -8.74 20.46 4.40
N TYR A 39 -9.20 19.46 3.67
CA TYR A 39 -8.43 18.71 2.68
C TYR A 39 -8.97 18.99 1.29
N PHE A 40 -8.12 19.45 0.40
CA PHE A 40 -8.43 19.68 -1.00
C PHE A 40 -7.72 18.63 -1.84
N GLN A 41 -8.38 18.11 -2.87
CA GLN A 41 -7.80 17.13 -3.76
C GLN A 41 -8.29 17.36 -5.19
N SER A 42 -7.40 17.12 -6.15
CA SER A 42 -7.74 16.89 -7.55
C SER A 42 -6.90 15.73 -8.05
N SER A 43 -7.54 14.74 -8.60
CA SER A 43 -6.88 13.55 -9.14
C SER A 43 -7.37 13.21 -10.54
N TRP A 44 -6.41 12.86 -11.40
CA TRP A 44 -6.63 12.39 -12.76
C TRP A 44 -6.22 10.94 -12.84
N HIS A 45 -7.11 10.10 -13.32
CA HIS A 45 -6.89 8.67 -13.47
C HIS A 45 -7.01 8.30 -14.94
N GLU A 46 -6.02 7.57 -15.45
CA GLU A 46 -6.06 6.98 -16.78
C GLU A 46 -5.84 5.47 -16.67
N SER A 47 -6.57 4.71 -17.48
CA SER A 47 -6.34 3.27 -17.64
C SER A 47 -6.53 2.86 -19.09
N LEU A 48 -5.67 1.98 -19.58
CA LEU A 48 -5.77 1.31 -20.88
C LEU A 48 -5.65 -0.19 -20.66
N VAL A 49 -6.54 -0.95 -21.28
CA VAL A 49 -6.56 -2.42 -21.20
C VAL A 49 -6.53 -3.01 -22.59
N LEU A 50 -5.56 -3.89 -22.82
CA LEU A 50 -5.50 -4.75 -24.00
C LEU A 50 -5.84 -6.17 -23.59
N GLU A 51 -6.76 -6.80 -24.29
CA GLU A 51 -7.08 -8.22 -24.18
C GLU A 51 -7.06 -8.86 -25.57
N ASP A 52 -6.33 -9.94 -25.70
CA ASP A 52 -6.21 -10.72 -26.94
C ASP A 52 -5.97 -9.84 -28.18
N SER A 53 -4.90 -9.05 -28.11
CA SER A 53 -4.41 -8.15 -29.16
C SER A 53 -5.32 -6.97 -29.51
N ILE A 54 -6.42 -6.77 -28.76
CA ILE A 54 -7.37 -5.69 -28.98
C ILE A 54 -7.40 -4.76 -27.78
N ILE A 55 -7.30 -3.44 -28.00
CA ILE A 55 -7.58 -2.47 -26.95
C ILE A 55 -9.08 -2.53 -26.64
N LYS A 56 -9.44 -3.08 -25.49
CA LYS A 56 -10.83 -3.30 -25.08
C LYS A 56 -11.41 -2.10 -24.36
N ASP A 57 -10.61 -1.46 -23.52
CA ASP A 57 -11.07 -0.38 -22.68
C ASP A 57 -10.01 0.73 -22.58
N GLY A 58 -10.48 1.94 -22.37
CA GLY A 58 -9.68 3.11 -22.08
C GLY A 58 -10.53 4.10 -21.28
N SER A 59 -10.17 4.32 -20.03
CA SER A 59 -10.87 5.26 -19.16
C SER A 59 -9.98 6.45 -18.82
N PHE A 60 -10.62 7.61 -18.69
CA PHE A 60 -10.01 8.82 -18.16
C PHE A 60 -11.02 9.49 -17.24
N ASN A 61 -10.68 9.62 -15.97
CA ASN A 61 -11.55 10.19 -14.94
C ASN A 61 -10.82 11.31 -14.23
N ILE A 62 -11.58 12.36 -13.91
CA ILE A 62 -11.12 13.46 -13.06
C ILE A 62 -12.03 13.47 -11.83
N ASP A 63 -11.43 13.46 -10.66
CA ASP A 63 -12.13 13.64 -9.38
C ASP A 63 -11.52 14.82 -8.64
N CYS A 64 -12.37 15.72 -8.14
CA CYS A 64 -11.93 16.97 -7.54
C CYS A 64 -12.92 17.38 -6.45
N GLY A 65 -12.41 17.82 -5.31
CA GLY A 65 -13.27 18.26 -4.22
C GLY A 65 -12.53 18.65 -2.96
N LEU A 66 -13.29 18.89 -1.91
CA LEU A 66 -12.79 19.22 -0.58
C LEU A 66 -13.55 18.47 0.52
N GLY A 67 -12.82 18.10 1.58
CA GLY A 67 -13.39 17.53 2.79
C GLY A 67 -13.07 18.41 3.99
N VAL A 68 -14.06 18.61 4.86
CA VAL A 68 -13.92 19.38 6.10
C VAL A 68 -14.16 18.45 7.28
N ARG A 69 -13.19 18.40 8.19
CA ARG A 69 -13.28 17.61 9.42
C ARG A 69 -13.22 18.53 10.65
N ALA A 70 -14.10 18.28 11.63
CA ALA A 70 -14.08 18.92 12.92
C ALA A 70 -14.06 17.86 14.03
N VAL A 71 -13.13 17.97 14.97
CA VAL A 71 -12.89 16.99 16.03
C VAL A 71 -13.16 17.59 17.39
N SER A 72 -13.92 16.86 18.22
CA SER A 72 -14.32 17.24 19.55
C SER A 72 -14.22 16.02 20.48
N GLY A 73 -13.15 15.93 21.31
CA GLY A 73 -12.84 14.72 22.05
C GLY A 73 -12.56 13.55 21.11
N GLU A 74 -13.36 12.50 21.19
CA GLU A 74 -13.33 11.35 20.29
C GLU A 74 -14.29 11.48 19.09
N LYS A 75 -15.20 12.47 19.12
CA LYS A 75 -16.19 12.63 18.07
C LYS A 75 -15.61 13.40 16.90
N THR A 76 -15.90 12.93 15.72
CA THR A 76 -15.52 13.56 14.45
C THR A 76 -16.76 13.91 13.66
N GLY A 77 -16.92 15.19 13.32
CA GLY A 77 -17.85 15.65 12.30
C GLY A 77 -17.11 15.77 10.97
N PHE A 78 -17.74 15.32 9.89
CA PHE A 78 -17.16 15.35 8.56
C PHE A 78 -18.22 15.69 7.52
N ALA A 79 -17.85 16.51 6.57
CA ALA A 79 -18.64 16.80 5.38
C ALA A 79 -17.70 17.12 4.21
N TYR A 80 -18.16 16.87 3.00
CA TYR A 80 -17.37 17.10 1.79
C TYR A 80 -18.19 17.72 0.67
N SER A 81 -17.52 18.26 -0.33
CA SER A 81 -18.10 18.80 -1.57
C SER A 81 -17.23 18.39 -2.74
N ASP A 82 -17.86 18.04 -3.85
CA ASP A 82 -17.23 17.79 -5.16
C ASP A 82 -16.84 19.09 -5.89
N GLN A 83 -17.00 20.25 -5.24
CA GLN A 83 -16.64 21.56 -5.77
C GLN A 83 -15.67 22.26 -4.83
N ILE A 84 -14.50 22.63 -5.35
CA ILE A 84 -13.54 23.48 -4.65
C ILE A 84 -13.97 24.93 -4.83
N GLN A 85 -14.99 25.38 -4.08
CA GLN A 85 -15.54 26.72 -4.11
C GLN A 85 -15.86 27.23 -2.71
N LEU A 86 -15.89 28.56 -2.52
CA LEU A 86 -16.10 29.16 -1.20
C LEU A 86 -17.42 28.76 -0.56
N ASP A 87 -18.49 28.65 -1.33
CA ASP A 87 -19.80 28.26 -0.82
C ASP A 87 -19.83 26.79 -0.38
N GLY A 88 -19.24 25.87 -1.18
CA GLY A 88 -19.08 24.46 -0.82
C GLY A 88 -18.23 24.30 0.43
N LEU A 89 -17.14 25.05 0.55
CA LEU A 89 -16.28 25.07 1.73
C LEU A 89 -17.04 25.51 2.99
N LYS A 90 -17.79 26.62 2.93
CA LYS A 90 -18.57 27.13 4.06
C LYS A 90 -19.69 26.18 4.47
N GLN A 91 -20.42 25.60 3.52
CA GLN A 91 -21.49 24.63 3.79
C GLN A 91 -20.95 23.37 4.46
N SER A 92 -19.86 22.82 3.95
CA SER A 92 -19.18 21.65 4.53
C SER A 92 -18.66 21.96 5.95
N ALA A 93 -18.13 23.18 6.20
CA ALA A 93 -17.68 23.61 7.50
C ALA A 93 -18.84 23.69 8.53
N ILE A 94 -19.99 24.23 8.13
CA ILE A 94 -21.19 24.29 8.98
C ILE A 94 -21.68 22.88 9.32
N ALA A 95 -21.73 21.98 8.33
CA ALA A 95 -22.19 20.60 8.52
C ALA A 95 -21.24 19.82 9.44
N ALA A 96 -19.93 19.82 9.18
CA ALA A 96 -18.94 19.16 10.00
C ALA A 96 -18.96 19.64 11.45
N ARG A 97 -19.01 20.96 11.66
CA ARG A 97 -19.13 21.56 13.00
C ARG A 97 -20.42 21.16 13.71
N GLY A 98 -21.54 21.05 13.00
CA GLY A 98 -22.85 20.68 13.56
C GLY A 98 -22.85 19.30 14.23
N ILE A 99 -21.99 18.40 13.78
CA ILE A 99 -21.86 17.02 14.28
C ILE A 99 -20.95 16.97 15.51
N ALA A 100 -19.93 17.84 15.61
CA ALA A 100 -18.89 17.85 16.64
C ALA A 100 -19.24 18.85 17.77
N LYS A 101 -20.14 18.52 18.71
CA LYS A 101 -20.68 19.52 19.69
C LYS A 101 -20.14 19.42 21.12
N GLN A 102 -19.01 18.79 21.44
CA GLN A 102 -18.61 18.51 22.84
C GLN A 102 -17.12 18.70 23.17
N GLY A 103 -16.37 19.55 22.50
CA GLY A 103 -14.95 19.78 22.75
C GLY A 103 -14.64 21.04 23.57
N GLN A 104 -13.34 21.35 23.70
CA GLN A 104 -12.83 22.60 24.26
C GLN A 104 -12.74 23.66 23.15
N ASN A 105 -12.58 24.94 23.55
CA ASN A 105 -12.41 26.01 22.58
C ASN A 105 -11.02 25.93 21.92
N GLY A 106 -10.97 25.52 20.66
CA GLY A 106 -9.77 25.53 19.84
C GLY A 106 -9.32 26.95 19.48
N LYS A 107 -8.03 27.12 19.23
CA LYS A 107 -7.45 28.33 18.64
C LYS A 107 -6.88 27.97 17.27
N VAL A 108 -7.12 28.81 16.27
CA VAL A 108 -6.45 28.68 14.97
C VAL A 108 -5.06 29.26 15.10
N GLN A 109 -4.05 28.47 14.72
CA GLN A 109 -2.68 28.93 14.63
C GLN A 109 -2.41 29.48 13.23
N ALA A 110 -1.45 30.41 13.14
CA ALA A 110 -0.97 30.89 11.85
C ALA A 110 -0.38 29.71 11.04
N PHE A 111 -0.66 29.68 9.75
CA PHE A 111 -0.18 28.63 8.86
C PHE A 111 1.35 28.60 8.80
N LYS A 112 1.88 27.39 8.91
CA LYS A 112 3.30 27.11 8.72
C LYS A 112 3.43 26.26 7.46
N ARG A 113 4.03 26.86 6.43
CA ARG A 113 4.31 26.15 5.18
C ARG A 113 5.39 25.11 5.44
N ASN A 114 5.08 23.83 5.32
CA ASN A 114 6.06 22.76 5.46
C ASN A 114 6.98 22.73 4.24
N SER A 115 8.31 22.72 4.49
CA SER A 115 9.29 22.28 3.50
C SER A 115 9.43 20.77 3.64
N ASN A 116 8.88 20.02 2.70
CA ASN A 116 8.97 18.57 2.71
C ASN A 116 10.24 18.10 2.02
N GLN A 117 10.85 17.03 2.53
CA GLN A 117 11.83 16.27 1.77
C GLN A 117 11.05 15.53 0.66
N ALA A 118 11.57 15.59 -0.58
CA ALA A 118 10.95 14.90 -1.70
C ALA A 118 11.50 13.47 -1.78
N TYR A 119 10.60 12.50 -1.69
CA TYR A 119 10.92 11.07 -1.87
C TYR A 119 10.56 10.57 -3.27
N TYR A 120 9.93 11.41 -4.08
CA TYR A 120 9.62 11.20 -5.49
C TYR A 120 9.45 12.53 -6.22
N ASP A 121 9.60 12.52 -7.53
CA ASP A 121 9.43 13.70 -8.36
C ASP A 121 7.95 14.01 -8.60
N ALA A 122 7.62 15.30 -8.62
CA ALA A 122 6.27 15.81 -8.89
C ALA A 122 5.95 15.81 -10.39
N VAL A 123 6.02 14.64 -11.02
CA VAL A 123 5.75 14.49 -12.44
C VAL A 123 4.25 14.28 -12.71
N ASN A 124 3.78 14.64 -13.89
CA ASN A 124 2.47 14.22 -14.36
C ASN A 124 2.65 13.03 -15.31
N PRO A 125 2.44 11.79 -14.87
CA PRO A 125 2.67 10.62 -15.69
C PRO A 125 1.71 10.57 -16.90
N LEU A 126 0.50 11.11 -16.76
CA LEU A 126 -0.52 11.06 -17.82
C LEU A 126 -0.13 11.89 -19.04
N ALA A 127 0.61 12.99 -18.81
CA ALA A 127 1.11 13.88 -19.86
C ALA A 127 2.49 13.46 -20.41
N SER A 128 3.17 12.47 -19.81
CA SER A 128 4.52 12.07 -20.21
C SER A 128 4.53 11.30 -21.54
N TRP A 129 3.46 10.59 -21.85
CA TRP A 129 3.31 9.79 -23.06
C TRP A 129 2.02 10.11 -23.80
N GLU A 130 2.11 10.20 -25.13
CA GLU A 130 0.94 10.25 -25.98
C GLU A 130 0.18 8.90 -25.98
N LYS A 131 -1.13 8.94 -26.25
CA LYS A 131 -1.99 7.74 -26.30
C LYS A 131 -1.43 6.66 -27.23
N GLN A 132 -0.81 7.07 -28.34
CA GLN A 132 -0.21 6.16 -29.30
C GLN A 132 0.94 5.35 -28.67
N GLN A 133 1.86 6.01 -27.95
CA GLN A 133 2.98 5.35 -27.29
C GLN A 133 2.50 4.32 -26.25
N LYS A 134 1.47 4.67 -25.45
CA LYS A 134 0.85 3.76 -24.48
C LYS A 134 0.26 2.52 -25.18
N THR A 135 -0.49 2.70 -26.25
CA THR A 135 -1.08 1.59 -27.02
C THR A 135 -0.03 0.73 -27.74
N GLU A 136 1.02 1.33 -28.23
CA GLU A 136 2.14 0.62 -28.87
C GLU A 136 2.86 -0.28 -27.89
N LEU A 137 3.12 0.17 -26.65
CA LEU A 137 3.71 -0.67 -25.61
C LEU A 137 2.82 -1.89 -25.32
N LEU A 138 1.51 -1.70 -25.11
CA LEU A 138 0.61 -2.82 -24.81
C LEU A 138 0.58 -3.84 -25.95
N LYS A 139 0.52 -3.40 -27.19
CA LYS A 139 0.56 -4.28 -28.38
C LYS A 139 1.90 -4.99 -28.54
N ALA A 140 3.01 -4.30 -28.26
CA ALA A 140 4.34 -4.91 -28.34
C ALA A 140 4.51 -6.02 -27.29
N LEU A 141 4.00 -5.83 -26.08
CA LEU A 141 4.02 -6.83 -25.03
C LEU A 141 3.15 -8.05 -25.39
N ASP A 142 1.95 -7.88 -25.91
CA ASP A 142 1.08 -8.97 -26.35
C ASP A 142 1.77 -9.78 -27.48
N ALA A 143 2.31 -9.12 -28.48
CA ALA A 143 3.03 -9.78 -29.58
C ALA A 143 4.28 -10.52 -29.09
N TYR A 144 5.03 -9.92 -28.17
CA TYR A 144 6.20 -10.54 -27.55
C TYR A 144 5.83 -11.82 -26.82
N ILE A 145 4.82 -11.77 -25.95
CA ILE A 145 4.36 -12.90 -25.15
C ILE A 145 3.95 -14.07 -26.04
N ARG A 146 3.11 -13.81 -27.05
CA ARG A 146 2.61 -14.85 -27.97
C ARG A 146 3.71 -15.45 -28.83
N THR A 147 4.72 -14.65 -29.18
CA THR A 147 5.88 -15.12 -29.97
C THR A 147 6.81 -15.97 -29.10
N LYS A 148 7.00 -15.58 -27.85
CA LYS A 148 7.93 -16.23 -26.91
C LYS A 148 7.42 -17.56 -26.42
N GLU A 149 6.10 -17.68 -26.15
CA GLU A 149 5.53 -18.89 -25.58
C GLU A 149 4.22 -19.30 -26.29
N PRO A 150 4.31 -20.31 -27.19
CA PRO A 150 3.13 -20.78 -27.95
C PRO A 150 2.03 -21.43 -27.12
N MET A 151 2.31 -21.88 -25.88
CA MET A 151 1.27 -22.40 -24.97
C MET A 151 0.37 -21.31 -24.39
N VAL A 152 0.73 -20.02 -24.52
CA VAL A 152 -0.12 -18.92 -24.08
C VAL A 152 -1.28 -18.75 -25.02
N THR A 153 -2.50 -18.90 -24.50
CA THR A 153 -3.77 -18.79 -25.26
C THR A 153 -4.47 -17.43 -25.07
N GLU A 154 -4.33 -16.82 -23.89
CA GLU A 154 -4.93 -15.53 -23.57
C GLU A 154 -3.88 -14.57 -22.99
N VAL A 155 -3.94 -13.31 -23.37
CA VAL A 155 -3.05 -12.26 -22.86
C VAL A 155 -3.90 -11.04 -22.48
N SER A 156 -3.71 -10.57 -21.27
CA SER A 156 -4.26 -9.28 -20.82
C SER A 156 -3.12 -8.40 -20.33
N VAL A 157 -3.07 -7.17 -20.84
CA VAL A 157 -2.08 -6.15 -20.43
C VAL A 157 -2.83 -4.89 -20.06
N SER A 158 -2.61 -4.35 -18.87
CA SER A 158 -3.19 -3.09 -18.43
C SER A 158 -2.11 -2.10 -18.00
N LEU A 159 -2.25 -0.86 -18.44
CA LEU A 159 -1.42 0.27 -18.05
C LEU A 159 -2.31 1.33 -17.40
N SER A 160 -1.99 1.75 -16.20
CA SER A 160 -2.72 2.80 -15.49
C SER A 160 -1.78 3.86 -14.93
N GLY A 161 -2.31 5.07 -14.81
CA GLY A 161 -1.62 6.19 -14.19
C GLY A 161 -2.56 7.08 -13.41
N VAL A 162 -2.00 7.69 -12.38
CA VAL A 162 -2.67 8.68 -11.53
C VAL A 162 -1.77 9.89 -11.39
N HIS A 163 -2.36 11.06 -11.51
CA HIS A 163 -1.76 12.33 -11.12
C HIS A 163 -2.65 12.97 -10.07
N GLU A 164 -2.21 12.96 -8.83
CA GLU A 164 -2.95 13.50 -7.70
C GLU A 164 -2.26 14.75 -7.16
N GLN A 165 -3.05 15.76 -6.85
CA GLN A 165 -2.64 16.99 -6.16
C GLN A 165 -3.49 17.14 -4.91
N MET A 166 -2.86 17.35 -3.76
CA MET A 166 -3.57 17.55 -2.50
C MET A 166 -2.99 18.72 -1.71
N LEU A 167 -3.87 19.37 -0.94
CA LEU A 167 -3.54 20.42 0.00
C LEU A 167 -4.34 20.21 1.28
N VAL A 168 -3.68 20.28 2.44
CA VAL A 168 -4.33 20.25 3.74
C VAL A 168 -3.99 21.48 4.56
N ALA A 169 -5.02 22.09 5.14
CA ALA A 169 -4.90 23.22 6.05
C ALA A 169 -5.63 22.90 7.36
N ALA A 170 -5.03 23.19 8.52
CA ALA A 170 -5.60 22.84 9.80
C ALA A 170 -5.42 23.91 10.88
N THR A 171 -6.23 23.81 11.94
CA THR A 171 -6.24 24.74 13.08
C THR A 171 -4.96 24.75 13.90
N ASP A 172 -4.16 23.68 13.82
CA ASP A 172 -2.83 23.57 14.46
C ASP A 172 -1.72 24.30 13.69
N GLY A 173 -2.07 25.01 12.62
CA GLY A 173 -1.15 25.74 11.75
C GLY A 173 -0.60 24.92 10.60
N THR A 174 -1.02 23.66 10.43
CA THR A 174 -0.64 22.85 9.27
C THR A 174 -1.10 23.54 7.97
N PHE A 175 -0.18 23.69 7.01
CA PHE A 175 -0.45 24.08 5.64
C PHE A 175 0.54 23.31 4.76
N ALA A 176 0.12 22.19 4.21
CA ALA A 176 0.97 21.23 3.53
C ALA A 176 0.29 20.69 2.27
N GLY A 177 1.08 20.40 1.25
CA GLY A 177 0.56 19.84 0.01
C GLY A 177 1.55 18.91 -0.65
N ASP A 178 1.05 18.10 -1.57
CA ASP A 178 1.82 17.12 -2.31
C ASP A 178 1.29 16.94 -3.74
N ILE A 179 2.17 16.56 -4.66
CA ILE A 179 1.82 16.09 -6.02
C ILE A 179 2.30 14.66 -6.10
N ARG A 180 1.36 13.74 -6.27
CA ARG A 180 1.58 12.30 -6.16
C ARG A 180 1.36 11.60 -7.50
N PRO A 181 2.43 11.35 -8.26
CA PRO A 181 2.35 10.44 -9.40
C PRO A 181 2.13 9.01 -8.91
N LEU A 182 1.46 8.20 -9.71
CA LEU A 182 1.42 6.77 -9.50
C LEU A 182 1.16 6.08 -10.84
N VAL A 183 1.99 5.12 -11.19
CA VAL A 183 1.82 4.31 -12.41
C VAL A 183 1.82 2.83 -12.09
N ARG A 184 1.16 2.05 -12.93
CA ARG A 184 1.16 0.59 -12.82
C ARG A 184 1.04 -0.04 -14.21
N LEU A 185 1.86 -1.05 -14.47
CA LEU A 185 1.71 -2.02 -15.55
C LEU A 185 1.38 -3.39 -14.95
N SER A 186 0.35 -4.06 -15.47
CA SER A 186 -0.02 -5.41 -15.06
C SER A 186 -0.18 -6.29 -16.29
N ILE A 187 0.38 -7.49 -16.24
CA ILE A 187 0.33 -8.50 -17.30
C ILE A 187 -0.24 -9.77 -16.71
N SER A 188 -1.20 -10.36 -17.37
CA SER A 188 -1.76 -11.67 -17.03
C SER A 188 -1.82 -12.52 -18.29
N VAL A 189 -1.35 -13.76 -18.19
CA VAL A 189 -1.39 -14.72 -19.28
C VAL A 189 -2.11 -15.98 -18.82
N LEU A 190 -2.80 -16.66 -19.76
CA LEU A 190 -3.33 -17.98 -19.56
C LEU A 190 -2.57 -18.93 -20.48
N ALA A 191 -1.88 -19.90 -19.93
CA ALA A 191 -1.20 -20.96 -20.69
C ALA A 191 -2.00 -22.26 -20.64
N GLN A 192 -1.98 -23.02 -21.73
CA GLN A 192 -2.69 -24.29 -21.87
C GLN A 192 -1.77 -25.40 -22.36
N LYS A 193 -1.85 -26.56 -21.68
CA LYS A 193 -1.17 -27.79 -22.07
C LYS A 193 -2.15 -28.97 -21.98
N GLY A 194 -2.63 -29.45 -23.12
CA GLY A 194 -3.76 -30.39 -23.15
C GLY A 194 -5.02 -29.77 -22.52
N ASP A 195 -5.61 -30.44 -21.52
CA ASP A 195 -6.80 -29.96 -20.81
C ASP A 195 -6.47 -29.03 -19.62
N ARG A 196 -5.18 -28.89 -19.24
CA ARG A 196 -4.78 -28.01 -18.14
C ARG A 196 -4.64 -26.57 -18.62
N ARG A 197 -5.20 -25.68 -17.83
CA ARG A 197 -5.08 -24.23 -18.03
C ARG A 197 -4.63 -23.59 -16.73
N GLU A 198 -3.58 -22.79 -16.79
CA GLU A 198 -3.05 -22.10 -15.63
C GLU A 198 -2.70 -20.66 -15.96
N ARG A 199 -2.91 -19.79 -14.98
CA ARG A 199 -2.66 -18.37 -15.09
C ARG A 199 -1.31 -18.01 -14.48
N GLY A 200 -0.61 -17.07 -15.12
CA GLY A 200 0.53 -16.36 -14.54
C GLY A 200 0.29 -14.87 -14.61
N SER A 201 0.76 -14.13 -13.63
CA SER A 201 0.58 -12.69 -13.56
C SER A 201 1.83 -12.04 -12.98
N ALA A 202 2.22 -10.91 -13.58
CA ALA A 202 3.29 -10.09 -13.07
C ALA A 202 3.00 -8.62 -13.36
N GLY A 203 3.67 -7.73 -12.68
CA GLY A 203 3.52 -6.30 -12.89
C GLY A 203 4.14 -5.52 -11.76
N GLY A 204 4.01 -4.21 -11.85
CA GLY A 204 4.55 -3.30 -10.87
C GLY A 204 4.32 -1.86 -11.25
N GLY A 205 4.87 -0.97 -10.46
CA GLY A 205 4.81 0.45 -10.65
C GLY A 205 5.30 1.20 -9.43
N GLY A 206 5.08 2.50 -9.39
CA GLY A 206 5.53 3.35 -8.29
C GLY A 206 5.22 4.80 -8.56
N ARG A 207 5.89 5.68 -7.82
CA ARG A 207 5.69 7.14 -7.87
C ARG A 207 6.63 7.81 -8.87
N PHE A 208 6.47 7.46 -10.14
CA PHE A 208 7.27 7.97 -11.27
C PHE A 208 6.42 8.06 -12.54
N GLY A 209 7.05 8.39 -13.70
CA GLY A 209 6.41 8.41 -15.01
C GLY A 209 6.42 7.05 -15.72
N TYR A 210 5.73 6.95 -16.86
CA TYR A 210 5.67 5.72 -17.67
C TYR A 210 7.02 5.29 -18.24
N ASP A 211 7.99 6.21 -18.35
CA ASP A 211 9.35 5.90 -18.85
C ASP A 211 10.05 4.81 -18.06
N PHE A 212 9.69 4.62 -16.79
CA PHE A 212 10.17 3.53 -15.96
C PHE A 212 10.00 2.15 -16.63
N PHE A 213 8.90 1.91 -17.31
CA PHE A 213 8.63 0.63 -17.95
C PHE A 213 9.54 0.33 -19.16
N LEU A 214 10.13 1.38 -19.75
CA LEU A 214 11.13 1.25 -20.82
C LEU A 214 12.56 1.31 -20.32
N SER A 215 12.79 1.59 -19.04
CA SER A 215 14.13 1.59 -18.46
C SER A 215 14.74 0.19 -18.50
N ASP A 216 16.04 0.13 -18.77
CA ASP A 216 16.80 -1.12 -18.75
C ASP A 216 17.10 -1.52 -17.30
N ALA A 217 16.72 -2.71 -16.94
CA ALA A 217 17.10 -3.35 -15.70
C ALA A 217 17.63 -4.75 -16.01
N ASN A 218 18.89 -5.01 -15.69
CA ASN A 218 19.54 -6.32 -15.92
C ASN A 218 19.56 -6.78 -17.40
N GLY A 219 19.70 -5.83 -18.36
CA GLY A 219 19.81 -6.13 -19.80
C GLY A 219 18.48 -6.36 -20.52
N SER A 220 17.35 -6.00 -19.90
CA SER A 220 16.02 -6.00 -20.53
C SER A 220 15.17 -4.89 -19.95
N GLN A 221 14.24 -4.36 -20.73
CA GLN A 221 13.30 -3.35 -20.25
C GLN A 221 12.34 -3.95 -19.20
N VAL A 222 12.01 -3.15 -18.17
CA VAL A 222 11.16 -3.57 -17.04
C VAL A 222 9.84 -4.18 -17.50
N ALA A 223 9.20 -3.60 -18.53
CA ALA A 223 7.94 -4.11 -19.07
C ALA A 223 8.06 -5.55 -19.61
N TYR A 224 9.17 -5.87 -20.28
CA TYR A 224 9.41 -7.21 -20.81
C TYR A 224 9.81 -8.21 -19.70
N GLN A 225 10.46 -7.75 -18.63
CA GLN A 225 10.71 -8.60 -17.46
C GLN A 225 9.40 -9.02 -16.79
N PHE A 226 8.39 -8.13 -16.72
CA PHE A 226 7.06 -8.52 -16.24
C PHE A 226 6.37 -9.53 -17.17
N ALA A 227 6.53 -9.38 -18.49
CA ALA A 227 6.02 -10.37 -19.45
C ALA A 227 6.66 -11.75 -19.24
N ASP A 228 7.97 -11.78 -19.08
CA ASP A 228 8.73 -13.00 -18.85
C ASP A 228 8.32 -13.70 -17.55
N GLU A 229 8.13 -12.91 -16.49
CA GLU A 229 7.70 -13.42 -15.19
C GLU A 229 6.28 -13.99 -15.22
N ALA A 230 5.35 -13.31 -15.91
CA ALA A 230 3.99 -13.82 -16.10
C ALA A 230 3.97 -15.15 -16.86
N ILE A 231 4.76 -15.27 -17.94
CA ILE A 231 4.92 -16.52 -18.70
C ILE A 231 5.51 -17.61 -17.79
N ARG A 232 6.62 -17.31 -17.11
CA ARG A 232 7.29 -18.26 -16.22
C ARG A 232 6.33 -18.83 -15.16
N GLN A 233 5.57 -17.97 -14.50
CA GLN A 233 4.61 -18.36 -13.47
C GLN A 233 3.50 -19.28 -14.04
N ALA A 234 2.95 -18.94 -15.21
CA ALA A 234 1.94 -19.78 -15.87
C ALA A 234 2.47 -21.18 -16.19
N LEU A 235 3.70 -21.26 -16.74
CA LEU A 235 4.35 -22.54 -17.08
C LEU A 235 4.66 -23.37 -15.84
N VAL A 236 5.14 -22.76 -14.76
CA VAL A 236 5.36 -23.44 -13.47
C VAL A 236 4.05 -24.03 -12.94
N ASN A 237 2.97 -23.26 -12.98
CA ASN A 237 1.66 -23.71 -12.50
C ASN A 237 1.06 -24.84 -13.37
N LEU A 238 1.39 -24.91 -14.67
CA LEU A 238 1.01 -26.05 -15.53
C LEU A 238 1.61 -27.38 -15.07
N GLU A 239 2.80 -27.37 -14.49
CA GLU A 239 3.48 -28.57 -14.00
C GLU A 239 3.19 -28.85 -12.51
N ALA A 240 2.54 -27.90 -11.78
CA ALA A 240 2.31 -28.01 -10.36
C ALA A 240 1.32 -29.14 -10.01
N VAL A 241 1.62 -29.90 -8.96
CA VAL A 241 0.73 -30.91 -8.36
C VAL A 241 0.02 -30.34 -7.13
N ALA A 242 -0.95 -31.06 -6.55
CA ALA A 242 -1.66 -30.62 -5.35
C ALA A 242 -0.67 -30.44 -4.17
N ALA A 243 -0.81 -29.31 -3.45
CA ALA A 243 -0.04 -29.09 -2.22
C ALA A 243 -0.48 -30.04 -1.11
N PRO A 244 0.45 -30.53 -0.25
CA PRO A 244 0.08 -31.31 0.93
C PRO A 244 -0.66 -30.45 1.95
N ALA A 245 -1.54 -31.07 2.73
CA ALA A 245 -2.21 -30.43 3.85
C ALA A 245 -1.55 -30.82 5.18
N GLY A 246 -1.54 -29.91 6.15
CA GLY A 246 -1.03 -30.17 7.50
C GLY A 246 -0.10 -29.08 8.03
N ALA A 247 0.36 -29.24 9.27
CA ALA A 247 1.36 -28.36 9.87
C ALA A 247 2.76 -28.77 9.41
N MET A 248 3.53 -27.82 8.88
CA MET A 248 4.88 -28.08 8.37
C MET A 248 5.72 -26.81 8.34
N PRO A 249 7.06 -26.91 8.23
CA PRO A 249 7.92 -25.78 7.96
C PRO A 249 7.57 -25.09 6.65
N VAL A 250 7.56 -23.75 6.67
CA VAL A 250 7.32 -22.93 5.49
C VAL A 250 8.44 -21.92 5.35
N VAL A 251 9.03 -21.86 4.15
CA VAL A 251 9.96 -20.80 3.77
C VAL A 251 9.23 -19.85 2.84
N LEU A 252 9.15 -18.60 3.25
CA LEU A 252 8.58 -17.49 2.47
C LEU A 252 9.71 -16.82 1.69
N GLY A 253 9.51 -16.56 0.41
CA GLY A 253 10.48 -15.82 -0.40
C GLY A 253 10.58 -14.35 0.01
N SER A 254 11.58 -13.64 -0.55
CA SER A 254 11.74 -12.21 -0.36
C SER A 254 10.73 -11.38 -1.18
N GLY A 255 10.49 -10.14 -0.79
CA GLY A 255 9.65 -9.19 -1.53
C GLY A 255 8.15 -9.31 -1.23
N TRP A 256 7.33 -9.62 -2.25
CA TRP A 256 5.86 -9.65 -2.14
C TRP A 256 5.30 -10.56 -1.04
N PRO A 257 5.90 -11.69 -0.66
CA PRO A 257 5.46 -12.43 0.52
C PRO A 257 5.39 -11.63 1.81
N GLY A 258 6.03 -10.44 1.88
CA GLY A 258 5.84 -9.44 2.94
C GLY A 258 4.38 -8.98 3.13
N VAL A 259 3.46 -9.32 2.23
CA VAL A 259 2.02 -9.17 2.47
C VAL A 259 1.58 -9.93 3.73
N LEU A 260 2.25 -11.01 4.13
CA LEU A 260 2.02 -11.65 5.42
C LEU A 260 2.27 -10.70 6.58
N LEU A 261 3.35 -9.91 6.54
CA LEU A 261 3.63 -8.90 7.58
C LEU A 261 2.58 -7.79 7.61
N HIS A 262 2.12 -7.37 6.43
CA HIS A 262 1.06 -6.37 6.30
C HIS A 262 -0.20 -6.80 7.03
N GLU A 263 -0.63 -8.04 6.84
CA GLU A 263 -1.83 -8.59 7.45
C GLU A 263 -1.60 -9.07 8.89
N ALA A 264 -0.55 -9.85 9.12
CA ALA A 264 -0.30 -10.47 10.42
C ALA A 264 0.12 -9.47 11.51
N VAL A 265 0.76 -8.36 11.10
CA VAL A 265 1.34 -7.36 12.01
C VAL A 265 0.80 -5.96 11.72
N GLY A 266 0.88 -5.51 10.47
CA GLY A 266 0.64 -4.13 10.07
C GLY A 266 -0.73 -3.60 10.50
N HIS A 267 -1.81 -4.24 10.07
CA HIS A 267 -3.16 -3.85 10.49
C HIS A 267 -3.38 -3.92 11.99
N GLY A 268 -2.77 -4.90 12.66
CA GLY A 268 -2.83 -5.03 14.11
C GLY A 268 -2.14 -3.89 14.87
N LEU A 269 -1.21 -3.17 14.22
CA LEU A 269 -0.45 -2.06 14.81
C LEU A 269 -0.96 -0.67 14.40
N GLU A 270 -2.12 -0.57 13.76
CA GLU A 270 -2.79 0.71 13.51
C GLU A 270 -3.38 1.29 14.81
N GLY A 271 -3.13 2.56 15.06
CA GLY A 271 -3.36 3.21 16.36
C GLY A 271 -4.83 3.27 16.80
N ASP A 272 -5.77 3.37 15.86
CA ASP A 272 -7.20 3.41 16.17
C ASP A 272 -7.74 2.10 16.75
N PHE A 273 -7.27 0.94 16.26
CA PHE A 273 -7.61 -0.35 16.84
C PHE A 273 -6.98 -0.52 18.22
N ASN A 274 -5.72 -0.10 18.39
CA ASN A 274 -4.99 -0.23 19.65
C ASN A 274 -5.54 0.70 20.74
N ARG A 275 -5.93 1.93 20.38
CA ARG A 275 -6.60 2.85 21.31
C ARG A 275 -7.97 2.33 21.78
N LYS A 276 -8.70 1.66 20.91
CA LYS A 276 -10.00 1.03 21.23
C LYS A 276 -9.88 -0.36 21.86
N GLU A 277 -8.67 -0.82 22.13
CA GLU A 277 -8.38 -2.15 22.69
C GLU A 277 -8.98 -3.31 21.86
N SER A 278 -9.09 -3.13 20.56
CA SER A 278 -9.68 -4.11 19.63
C SER A 278 -8.66 -4.90 18.81
N SER A 279 -7.37 -4.65 18.99
CA SER A 279 -6.27 -5.39 18.37
C SER A 279 -5.66 -6.40 19.35
N VAL A 280 -5.16 -7.52 18.83
CA VAL A 280 -4.34 -8.50 19.58
C VAL A 280 -3.04 -7.90 20.12
N PHE A 281 -2.59 -6.74 19.60
CA PHE A 281 -1.40 -6.00 20.05
C PHE A 281 -1.70 -4.90 21.06
N SER A 282 -2.96 -4.69 21.44
CA SER A 282 -3.35 -3.61 22.36
C SER A 282 -2.71 -3.79 23.74
N GLY A 283 -2.07 -2.72 24.25
CA GLY A 283 -1.41 -2.70 25.55
C GLY A 283 -0.07 -3.41 25.63
N LYS A 284 0.47 -3.95 24.52
CA LYS A 284 1.68 -4.79 24.50
C LYS A 284 2.99 -4.03 24.19
N ILE A 285 3.00 -2.70 24.24
CA ILE A 285 4.24 -1.93 24.06
C ILE A 285 5.26 -2.34 25.12
N GLY A 286 6.47 -2.71 24.69
CA GLY A 286 7.56 -3.22 25.52
C GLY A 286 7.54 -4.75 25.73
N GLU A 287 6.50 -5.46 25.25
CA GLU A 287 6.44 -6.92 25.31
C GLU A 287 7.02 -7.55 24.03
N GLN A 288 7.46 -8.79 24.17
CA GLN A 288 7.88 -9.60 23.02
C GLN A 288 6.64 -10.15 22.31
N VAL A 289 6.45 -9.74 21.06
CA VAL A 289 5.28 -10.12 20.24
C VAL A 289 5.63 -10.97 19.03
N THR A 290 6.92 -11.03 18.64
CA THR A 290 7.43 -11.87 17.56
C THR A 290 8.74 -12.55 18.00
N SER A 291 9.33 -13.40 17.14
CA SER A 291 10.70 -13.89 17.34
C SER A 291 11.67 -12.70 17.48
N SER A 292 12.70 -12.86 18.33
CA SER A 292 13.76 -11.85 18.51
C SER A 292 14.57 -11.56 17.25
N LEU A 293 14.43 -12.38 16.21
CA LEU A 293 15.04 -12.17 14.90
C LEU A 293 14.30 -11.11 14.06
N CYS A 294 13.08 -10.73 14.45
CA CYS A 294 12.24 -9.84 13.66
C CYS A 294 12.38 -8.39 14.10
N THR A 295 12.81 -7.53 13.17
CA THR A 295 12.66 -6.06 13.27
C THR A 295 11.78 -5.60 12.12
N ILE A 296 10.64 -4.98 12.43
CA ILE A 296 9.61 -4.61 11.47
C ILE A 296 9.39 -3.11 11.55
N VAL A 297 9.35 -2.47 10.38
CA VAL A 297 9.22 -1.03 10.24
C VAL A 297 8.10 -0.67 9.26
N ASP A 298 7.55 0.54 9.41
CA ASP A 298 6.73 1.20 8.38
C ASP A 298 7.44 2.48 7.96
N ASP A 299 7.78 2.59 6.68
CA ASP A 299 8.66 3.63 6.15
C ASP A 299 8.05 4.35 4.95
N GLY A 300 7.51 5.53 5.19
CA GLY A 300 7.01 6.42 4.14
C GLY A 300 8.11 7.16 3.36
N THR A 301 9.39 7.01 3.74
CA THR A 301 10.51 7.81 3.21
C THR A 301 11.31 7.13 2.10
N LEU A 302 10.97 5.90 1.73
CA LEU A 302 11.63 5.18 0.63
C LEU A 302 11.37 5.88 -0.71
N THR A 303 12.40 5.96 -1.56
CA THR A 303 12.31 6.70 -2.82
C THR A 303 11.46 5.95 -3.84
N ASP A 304 10.55 6.67 -4.51
CA ASP A 304 9.75 6.24 -5.66
C ASP A 304 8.82 5.03 -5.43
N LEU A 305 8.73 4.50 -4.20
CA LEU A 305 7.88 3.36 -3.93
C LEU A 305 6.40 3.74 -3.84
N ARG A 306 5.55 2.77 -4.12
CA ARG A 306 4.09 2.93 -4.17
C ARG A 306 3.49 3.46 -2.88
N GLY A 307 3.98 3.02 -1.71
CA GLY A 307 3.50 3.45 -0.39
C GLY A 307 4.14 4.74 0.14
N SER A 308 5.16 5.29 -0.55
CA SER A 308 5.91 6.46 -0.08
C SER A 308 5.09 7.75 -0.10
N LEU A 309 5.33 8.61 0.87
CA LEU A 309 4.62 9.88 1.04
C LEU A 309 5.60 10.98 1.46
N ASN A 310 5.57 12.11 0.76
CA ASN A 310 6.25 13.32 1.23
C ASN A 310 5.56 13.87 2.48
N VAL A 311 4.23 13.90 2.45
CA VAL A 311 3.34 14.14 3.61
C VAL A 311 2.16 13.21 3.55
N ASP A 312 1.60 12.84 4.70
CA ASP A 312 0.33 12.14 4.79
C ASP A 312 -0.87 13.08 4.54
N ASP A 313 -2.08 12.56 4.61
CA ASP A 313 -3.30 13.32 4.33
C ASP A 313 -3.77 14.21 5.48
N GLU A 314 -2.97 14.31 6.53
CA GLU A 314 -3.10 15.25 7.64
C GLU A 314 -1.94 16.27 7.68
N GLY A 315 -1.04 16.24 6.68
CA GLY A 315 0.10 17.14 6.55
C GLY A 315 1.28 16.81 7.47
N VAL A 316 1.36 15.60 7.96
CA VAL A 316 2.51 15.08 8.71
C VAL A 316 3.52 14.49 7.72
N ASN A 317 4.80 14.85 7.85
CA ASN A 317 5.85 14.33 6.97
C ASN A 317 5.94 12.80 7.03
N GLY A 318 6.26 12.18 5.90
CA GLY A 318 6.63 10.77 5.85
C GLY A 318 7.75 10.46 6.83
N GLN A 319 7.66 9.34 7.52
CA GLN A 319 8.58 8.95 8.58
C GLN A 319 9.01 7.50 8.43
N TYR A 320 10.16 7.19 9.02
CA TYR A 320 10.61 5.84 9.29
C TYR A 320 10.19 5.47 10.72
N ASN A 321 9.27 4.54 10.85
CA ASN A 321 8.69 4.14 12.13
C ASN A 321 9.09 2.71 12.47
N THR A 322 9.88 2.51 13.53
CA THR A 322 10.14 1.17 14.05
C THR A 322 8.94 0.69 14.85
N LEU A 323 8.25 -0.31 14.33
CA LEU A 323 7.06 -0.89 14.96
C LEU A 323 7.46 -1.99 15.96
N ILE A 324 8.32 -2.90 15.52
CA ILE A 324 8.86 -4.00 16.33
C ILE A 324 10.38 -3.99 16.16
N GLU A 325 11.14 -4.07 17.26
CA GLU A 325 12.59 -4.15 17.25
C GLU A 325 13.05 -5.37 18.04
N ASN A 326 13.78 -6.26 17.37
CA ASN A 326 14.26 -7.52 17.97
C ASN A 326 13.14 -8.30 18.70
N GLY A 327 11.96 -8.35 18.09
CA GLY A 327 10.77 -9.01 18.62
C GLY A 327 9.93 -8.21 19.59
N ILE A 328 10.42 -7.06 20.07
CA ILE A 328 9.76 -6.21 21.07
C ILE A 328 8.92 -5.13 20.38
N LEU A 329 7.65 -5.01 20.76
CA LEU A 329 6.75 -3.98 20.27
C LEU A 329 7.19 -2.59 20.76
N LYS A 330 7.42 -1.65 19.85
CA LYS A 330 7.89 -0.29 20.15
C LYS A 330 6.79 0.76 20.06
N GLY A 331 5.86 0.63 19.14
CA GLY A 331 4.82 1.64 18.92
C GLY A 331 3.78 1.21 17.91
N TYR A 332 2.84 2.11 17.68
CA TYR A 332 1.75 1.96 16.72
C TYR A 332 1.83 3.05 15.66
N MET A 333 1.30 2.77 14.48
CA MET A 333 1.09 3.78 13.44
C MET A 333 -0.05 4.72 13.82
N GLN A 334 0.17 6.02 13.77
CA GLN A 334 -0.73 7.02 14.33
C GLN A 334 -1.16 8.07 13.29
N ASP A 335 -2.46 8.38 13.25
CA ASP A 335 -2.97 9.64 12.74
C ASP A 335 -2.98 10.73 13.84
N LYS A 336 -3.32 11.95 13.50
CA LYS A 336 -3.37 13.05 14.50
C LYS A 336 -4.41 12.83 15.60
N LEU A 337 -5.57 12.24 15.27
CA LEU A 337 -6.63 12.00 16.27
C LEU A 337 -6.19 10.97 17.30
N ASN A 338 -5.74 9.81 16.85
CA ASN A 338 -5.37 8.71 17.76
C ASN A 338 -4.08 9.02 18.50
N ALA A 339 -3.10 9.68 17.87
CA ALA A 339 -1.89 10.17 18.51
C ALA A 339 -2.23 11.11 19.70
N ARG A 340 -3.11 12.10 19.49
CA ARG A 340 -3.56 13.02 20.54
C ARG A 340 -4.25 12.30 21.68
N LEU A 341 -5.14 11.37 21.39
CA LEU A 341 -5.91 10.63 22.41
C LEU A 341 -5.03 9.64 23.20
N MET A 342 -3.97 9.13 22.60
CA MET A 342 -2.98 8.26 23.25
C MET A 342 -1.80 9.02 23.86
N GLY A 343 -1.71 10.34 23.70
CA GLY A 343 -0.64 11.17 24.25
C GLY A 343 0.72 10.95 23.59
N VAL A 344 0.75 10.57 22.31
CA VAL A 344 1.96 10.32 21.52
C VAL A 344 2.00 11.25 20.28
N ALA A 345 3.12 11.23 19.55
CA ALA A 345 3.24 11.98 18.29
C ALA A 345 2.59 11.22 17.11
N PRO A 346 2.06 11.93 16.09
CA PRO A 346 1.64 11.31 14.83
C PRO A 346 2.85 10.78 14.06
N THR A 347 2.65 9.71 13.28
CA THR A 347 3.74 8.95 12.64
C THR A 347 3.77 9.08 11.12
N GLY A 348 2.99 10.00 10.51
CA GLY A 348 2.90 10.15 9.06
C GLY A 348 2.06 9.06 8.39
N ASN A 349 1.14 8.50 9.15
CA ASN A 349 0.27 7.39 8.72
C ASN A 349 -1.21 7.79 8.65
N GLY A 350 -1.55 9.08 8.79
CA GLY A 350 -2.91 9.58 8.68
C GLY A 350 -3.34 9.64 7.22
N ARG A 351 -3.97 8.57 6.69
CA ARG A 351 -4.28 8.43 5.26
C ARG A 351 -5.77 8.30 4.99
N ARG A 352 -6.21 8.79 3.84
CA ARG A 352 -7.58 8.68 3.30
C ARG A 352 -7.55 8.29 1.82
N GLU A 353 -8.62 7.68 1.33
CA GLU A 353 -8.76 7.35 -0.09
C GLU A 353 -8.95 8.61 -0.94
N SER A 354 -9.78 9.55 -0.49
CA SER A 354 -10.06 10.80 -1.21
C SER A 354 -10.57 11.90 -0.28
N TYR A 355 -10.83 13.08 -0.84
CA TYR A 355 -11.46 14.20 -0.13
C TYR A 355 -12.82 13.84 0.49
N ALA A 356 -13.51 12.83 -0.02
CA ALA A 356 -14.80 12.36 0.48
C ALA A 356 -14.69 11.38 1.68
N HIS A 357 -13.48 11.15 2.17
CA HIS A 357 -13.21 10.16 3.23
C HIS A 357 -12.49 10.78 4.43
N LEU A 358 -12.73 10.20 5.61
CA LEU A 358 -11.98 10.52 6.83
C LEU A 358 -10.59 9.88 6.79
N PRO A 359 -9.53 10.61 7.21
CA PRO A 359 -8.23 9.99 7.43
C PRO A 359 -8.28 9.04 8.63
N MET A 360 -7.44 8.02 8.56
CA MET A 360 -7.25 7.04 9.63
C MET A 360 -5.82 6.50 9.59
N PRO A 361 -5.33 5.86 10.65
CA PRO A 361 -4.01 5.21 10.62
C PRO A 361 -3.97 4.12 9.55
N ARG A 362 -2.98 4.20 8.66
CA ARG A 362 -2.76 3.26 7.55
C ARG A 362 -1.27 3.08 7.31
N MET A 363 -0.88 1.89 6.89
CA MET A 363 0.49 1.59 6.48
C MET A 363 0.95 2.43 5.29
N THR A 364 2.27 2.59 5.16
CA THR A 364 2.98 3.15 3.99
C THR A 364 3.76 2.03 3.28
N ASN A 365 5.05 1.86 3.54
CA ASN A 365 5.80 0.69 3.11
C ASN A 365 6.20 -0.09 4.36
N THR A 366 5.52 -1.21 4.61
CA THR A 366 5.77 -2.04 5.80
C THR A 366 6.66 -3.22 5.43
N TYR A 367 7.80 -3.35 6.09
CA TYR A 367 8.74 -4.44 5.79
C TYR A 367 9.55 -4.89 7.00
N MET A 368 10.14 -6.10 6.88
CA MET A 368 11.08 -6.66 7.86
C MET A 368 12.51 -6.34 7.42
N LEU A 369 13.35 -5.95 8.36
CA LEU A 369 14.78 -5.74 8.11
C LEU A 369 15.50 -7.07 7.83
N PRO A 370 16.62 -7.04 7.06
CA PRO A 370 17.35 -8.25 6.72
C PRO A 370 18.04 -8.86 7.94
N GLY A 371 18.18 -10.20 7.93
CA GLY A 371 18.98 -10.98 8.84
C GLY A 371 20.36 -11.33 8.25
N GLU A 372 20.92 -12.47 8.67
CA GLU A 372 22.30 -12.85 8.35
C GLU A 372 22.42 -13.99 7.33
N HIS A 373 21.37 -14.79 7.14
CA HIS A 373 21.42 -16.01 6.33
C HIS A 373 21.17 -15.76 4.83
N THR A 374 21.72 -16.59 3.96
CA THR A 374 21.28 -16.62 2.57
C THR A 374 19.99 -17.43 2.44
N SER A 375 19.24 -17.23 1.35
CA SER A 375 18.02 -18.02 1.09
C SER A 375 18.34 -19.52 0.93
N GLU A 376 19.49 -19.86 0.33
CA GLU A 376 19.96 -21.23 0.17
C GLU A 376 20.27 -21.89 1.51
N GLU A 377 20.93 -21.17 2.43
CA GLU A 377 21.19 -21.66 3.80
C GLU A 377 19.89 -21.96 4.53
N ILE A 378 18.89 -21.07 4.42
CA ILE A 378 17.57 -21.26 5.02
C ILE A 378 16.88 -22.51 4.47
N ILE A 379 16.81 -22.65 3.15
CA ILE A 379 16.19 -23.80 2.47
C ILE A 379 16.89 -25.10 2.87
N ALA A 380 18.23 -25.11 2.94
CA ALA A 380 19.02 -26.29 3.31
C ALA A 380 18.70 -26.84 4.70
N THR A 381 18.11 -26.06 5.61
CA THR A 381 17.70 -26.51 6.97
C THR A 381 16.36 -27.24 6.99
N VAL A 382 15.61 -27.29 5.89
CA VAL A 382 14.26 -27.86 5.84
C VAL A 382 14.31 -29.27 5.26
N GLU A 383 14.00 -30.28 6.06
CA GLU A 383 13.94 -31.69 5.61
C GLU A 383 12.73 -31.91 4.68
N LYS A 384 11.54 -31.45 5.11
CA LYS A 384 10.31 -31.47 4.32
C LYS A 384 9.44 -30.24 4.67
N GLY A 385 9.04 -29.49 3.64
CA GLY A 385 8.25 -28.27 3.84
C GLY A 385 7.84 -27.63 2.52
N ILE A 386 7.35 -26.41 2.59
CA ILE A 386 6.91 -25.60 1.44
C ILE A 386 7.84 -24.39 1.30
N TYR A 387 8.24 -24.08 0.07
CA TYR A 387 8.78 -22.77 -0.33
C TYR A 387 7.71 -22.01 -1.09
N ALA A 388 7.31 -20.82 -0.58
CA ALA A 388 6.29 -19.96 -1.17
C ALA A 388 6.91 -18.61 -1.56
N PRO A 389 7.41 -18.46 -2.80
CA PRO A 389 8.00 -17.22 -3.28
C PRO A 389 6.97 -16.15 -3.66
N ASN A 390 5.68 -16.53 -3.87
CA ASN A 390 4.68 -15.58 -4.31
C ASN A 390 3.27 -15.91 -3.81
N PHE A 391 2.45 -14.86 -3.62
CA PHE A 391 1.08 -14.95 -3.14
C PHE A 391 0.10 -14.27 -4.08
N GLY A 392 -1.12 -14.83 -4.18
CA GLY A 392 -2.23 -14.23 -4.92
C GLY A 392 -3.01 -13.18 -4.12
N GLY A 393 -2.86 -13.19 -2.82
CA GLY A 393 -3.54 -12.31 -1.88
C GLY A 393 -3.84 -13.00 -0.55
N GLY A 394 -4.33 -12.24 0.42
CA GLY A 394 -4.71 -12.73 1.73
C GLY A 394 -5.64 -11.77 2.44
N GLN A 395 -6.08 -12.17 3.62
CA GLN A 395 -6.90 -11.36 4.50
C GLN A 395 -6.64 -11.71 5.96
N VAL A 396 -6.89 -10.75 6.85
CA VAL A 396 -6.77 -10.92 8.31
C VAL A 396 -8.05 -10.49 9.02
N ASP A 397 -8.39 -11.19 10.07
CA ASP A 397 -9.30 -10.71 11.12
C ASP A 397 -8.47 -10.01 12.20
N ILE A 398 -8.54 -8.70 12.26
CA ILE A 398 -7.68 -7.86 13.13
C ILE A 398 -7.91 -8.16 14.61
N THR A 399 -9.14 -8.52 14.99
CA THR A 399 -9.51 -8.79 16.39
C THR A 399 -8.92 -10.09 16.89
N SER A 400 -8.97 -11.16 16.10
CA SER A 400 -8.41 -12.47 16.43
C SER A 400 -6.97 -12.65 15.95
N GLY A 401 -6.48 -11.80 15.04
CA GLY A 401 -5.19 -11.93 14.39
C GLY A 401 -5.09 -13.09 13.40
N LYS A 402 -6.19 -13.79 13.11
CA LYS A 402 -6.20 -14.94 12.19
C LYS A 402 -6.10 -14.47 10.75
N PHE A 403 -5.23 -15.11 9.98
CA PHE A 403 -5.01 -14.82 8.57
C PHE A 403 -5.17 -16.07 7.69
N VAL A 404 -5.46 -15.82 6.43
CA VAL A 404 -5.47 -16.82 5.35
C VAL A 404 -4.80 -16.22 4.11
N PHE A 405 -3.81 -16.92 3.55
CA PHE A 405 -3.10 -16.55 2.33
C PHE A 405 -3.08 -17.70 1.35
N SER A 406 -3.32 -17.41 0.07
CA SER A 406 -3.17 -18.38 -1.00
C SER A 406 -1.88 -18.10 -1.79
N ALA A 407 -0.99 -19.09 -1.83
CA ALA A 407 0.19 -18.98 -2.68
C ALA A 407 -0.21 -19.02 -4.16
N SER A 408 0.27 -18.08 -4.95
CA SER A 408 0.16 -18.09 -6.42
C SER A 408 1.27 -18.90 -7.07
N GLU A 409 2.33 -19.15 -6.31
CA GLU A 409 3.46 -19.99 -6.68
C GLU A 409 4.05 -20.62 -5.41
N ALA A 410 4.23 -21.94 -5.41
CA ALA A 410 4.84 -22.67 -4.31
C ALA A 410 5.55 -23.92 -4.80
N TYR A 411 6.48 -24.41 -3.98
CA TYR A 411 7.28 -25.59 -4.26
C TYR A 411 7.42 -26.47 -3.02
N MET A 412 7.60 -27.78 -3.22
CA MET A 412 8.06 -28.64 -2.14
C MET A 412 9.54 -28.40 -1.86
N ILE A 413 9.88 -28.44 -0.57
CA ILE A 413 11.26 -28.61 -0.11
C ILE A 413 11.41 -30.05 0.40
N GLU A 414 12.40 -30.76 -0.10
CA GLU A 414 12.75 -32.13 0.33
C GLU A 414 14.26 -32.24 0.50
N ASN A 415 14.71 -32.70 1.68
CA ASN A 415 16.12 -32.85 2.02
C ASN A 415 16.97 -31.59 1.73
N GLY A 416 16.43 -30.42 2.12
CA GLY A 416 17.11 -29.12 1.97
C GLY A 416 17.18 -28.60 0.53
N LYS A 417 16.32 -29.07 -0.38
CA LYS A 417 16.28 -28.62 -1.79
C LYS A 417 14.87 -28.38 -2.26
N ILE A 418 14.70 -27.33 -3.05
CA ILE A 418 13.47 -27.09 -3.82
C ILE A 418 13.35 -28.20 -4.87
N THR A 419 12.19 -28.86 -4.94
CA THR A 419 11.98 -30.01 -5.84
C THR A 419 10.93 -29.67 -6.91
N HIS A 420 9.66 -29.94 -6.70
CA HIS A 420 8.62 -29.75 -7.70
C HIS A 420 7.61 -28.67 -7.30
N PRO A 421 6.99 -27.98 -8.27
CA PRO A 421 5.97 -26.97 -7.98
C PRO A 421 4.70 -27.62 -7.44
N VAL A 422 4.06 -26.92 -6.52
CA VAL A 422 2.75 -27.29 -5.96
C VAL A 422 1.75 -26.13 -6.07
N LYS A 423 0.47 -26.45 -6.17
CA LYS A 423 -0.62 -25.48 -6.23
C LYS A 423 -1.70 -25.73 -5.16
N GLY A 424 -2.46 -24.69 -4.86
CA GLY A 424 -3.50 -24.76 -3.85
C GLY A 424 -2.96 -24.70 -2.42
N ALA A 425 -1.68 -24.34 -2.23
CA ALA A 425 -1.13 -24.11 -0.90
C ALA A 425 -1.78 -22.86 -0.30
N THR A 426 -2.53 -23.05 0.78
CA THR A 426 -3.16 -21.98 1.56
C THR A 426 -2.52 -21.96 2.94
N LEU A 427 -1.89 -20.85 3.31
CA LEU A 427 -1.27 -20.65 4.61
C LEU A 427 -2.30 -20.08 5.59
N ILE A 428 -2.45 -20.72 6.73
CA ILE A 428 -3.43 -20.38 7.76
C ILE A 428 -2.72 -20.27 9.10
N GLY A 429 -2.96 -19.16 9.83
CA GLY A 429 -2.34 -18.95 11.12
C GLY A 429 -2.93 -17.77 11.88
N SER A 430 -2.29 -17.48 13.02
CA SER A 430 -2.49 -16.26 13.81
C SER A 430 -1.24 -15.39 13.71
N GLY A 431 -1.40 -14.07 13.58
CA GLY A 431 -0.29 -13.16 13.34
C GLY A 431 0.84 -13.29 14.36
N ILE A 432 0.53 -13.17 15.64
CA ILE A 432 1.53 -13.27 16.72
C ILE A 432 2.17 -14.67 16.75
N GLU A 433 1.34 -15.72 16.71
CA GLU A 433 1.84 -17.10 16.77
C GLU A 433 2.75 -17.44 15.60
N ALA A 434 2.35 -17.05 14.39
CA ALA A 434 3.16 -17.29 13.19
C ALA A 434 4.50 -16.53 13.27
N MET A 435 4.47 -15.27 13.70
CA MET A 435 5.68 -14.46 13.80
C MET A 435 6.62 -14.92 14.93
N GLN A 436 6.12 -15.62 15.93
CA GLN A 436 6.94 -16.28 16.96
C GLN A 436 7.63 -17.56 16.44
N GLN A 437 7.10 -18.15 15.35
CA GLN A 437 7.71 -19.33 14.69
C GLN A 437 8.85 -18.97 13.72
N VAL A 438 9.15 -17.68 13.53
CA VAL A 438 10.28 -17.26 12.68
C VAL A 438 11.58 -17.70 13.33
N SER A 439 12.27 -18.65 12.71
CA SER A 439 13.52 -19.24 13.20
C SER A 439 14.76 -18.84 12.41
N MET A 440 14.60 -18.35 11.18
CA MET A 440 15.68 -17.80 10.37
C MET A 440 15.17 -16.63 9.50
N VAL A 441 16.04 -15.63 9.32
CA VAL A 441 15.78 -14.43 8.52
C VAL A 441 16.92 -14.26 7.51
N GLY A 442 16.58 -14.07 6.26
CA GLY A 442 17.50 -13.91 5.14
C GLY A 442 18.15 -12.53 5.08
N ASN A 443 19.20 -12.41 4.29
CA ASN A 443 19.92 -11.16 4.01
C ASN A 443 19.49 -10.50 2.68
N ASP A 444 18.48 -11.07 2.02
CA ASP A 444 18.00 -10.77 0.68
C ASP A 444 16.74 -9.91 0.67
N LEU A 445 16.66 -8.92 1.60
CA LEU A 445 15.53 -8.01 1.65
C LEU A 445 15.20 -7.43 0.27
N SER A 446 13.94 -7.59 -0.12
CA SER A 446 13.36 -6.93 -1.28
C SER A 446 12.01 -6.31 -0.90
N ILE A 447 11.69 -5.18 -1.52
CA ILE A 447 10.35 -4.59 -1.45
C ILE A 447 9.58 -5.02 -2.69
N ASP A 448 8.27 -5.16 -2.59
CA ASP A 448 7.42 -5.52 -3.71
C ASP A 448 7.54 -4.52 -4.87
N ARG A 449 7.19 -4.98 -6.06
CA ARG A 449 7.32 -4.18 -7.30
C ARG A 449 6.23 -3.11 -7.47
N GLY A 450 5.52 -2.73 -6.41
CA GLY A 450 4.50 -1.69 -6.44
C GLY A 450 3.12 -2.19 -6.85
N VAL A 451 2.68 -3.32 -6.30
CA VAL A 451 1.36 -3.90 -6.55
C VAL A 451 0.39 -3.74 -5.36
N GLY A 452 0.90 -3.40 -4.18
CA GLY A 452 0.14 -3.38 -2.93
C GLY A 452 -1.02 -2.37 -2.93
N VAL A 453 -2.19 -2.84 -2.48
CA VAL A 453 -3.37 -2.02 -2.17
C VAL A 453 -3.89 -2.47 -0.81
N CYS A 454 -4.01 -1.54 0.12
CA CYS A 454 -4.50 -1.79 1.47
C CYS A 454 -5.96 -1.35 1.59
N GLY A 455 -6.84 -2.25 2.03
CA GLY A 455 -8.26 -1.99 2.28
C GLY A 455 -8.55 -1.87 3.77
N LYS A 456 -9.29 -0.82 4.21
CA LYS A 456 -9.77 -0.66 5.59
C LYS A 456 -11.01 0.24 5.61
N ALA A 457 -12.06 -0.17 6.30
CA ALA A 457 -13.29 0.60 6.45
C ALA A 457 -13.88 1.10 5.11
N GLY A 458 -13.79 0.30 4.05
CA GLY A 458 -14.27 0.64 2.71
C GLY A 458 -13.37 1.61 1.93
N GLN A 459 -12.21 1.95 2.45
CA GLN A 459 -11.21 2.82 1.79
C GLN A 459 -10.01 2.02 1.31
N SER A 460 -9.50 2.33 0.13
CA SER A 460 -8.31 1.75 -0.49
C SER A 460 -7.18 2.77 -0.59
N VAL A 461 -5.97 2.39 -0.17
CA VAL A 461 -4.77 3.24 -0.34
C VAL A 461 -3.60 2.43 -0.92
N PRO A 462 -2.73 3.05 -1.74
CA PRO A 462 -1.52 2.39 -2.24
C PRO A 462 -0.51 2.17 -1.10
N VAL A 463 0.08 0.98 -1.05
CA VAL A 463 1.09 0.59 -0.05
C VAL A 463 2.22 -0.19 -0.71
N GLY A 464 3.35 -0.26 -0.03
CA GLY A 464 4.43 -1.20 -0.31
C GLY A 464 4.55 -2.23 0.81
N VAL A 465 5.03 -3.41 0.48
CA VAL A 465 5.36 -4.46 1.44
C VAL A 465 6.72 -5.05 1.13
N GLY A 466 7.41 -5.59 2.12
CA GLY A 466 8.69 -6.23 1.88
C GLY A 466 9.13 -7.14 3.00
N GLN A 467 9.96 -8.09 2.67
CA GLN A 467 10.66 -8.95 3.61
C GLN A 467 11.87 -9.60 2.96
N PRO A 468 12.84 -10.06 3.73
CA PRO A 468 13.82 -11.05 3.28
C PRO A 468 13.18 -12.45 3.26
N THR A 469 13.89 -13.43 2.74
CA THR A 469 13.49 -14.84 2.88
C THR A 469 13.35 -15.20 4.38
N LEU A 470 12.21 -15.78 4.76
CA LEU A 470 11.88 -16.15 6.14
C LEU A 470 11.60 -17.64 6.25
N LYS A 471 12.07 -18.27 7.33
CA LYS A 471 11.64 -19.62 7.73
C LYS A 471 10.74 -19.53 8.95
N LEU A 472 9.56 -20.14 8.84
CA LEU A 472 8.65 -20.44 9.95
C LEU A 472 8.76 -21.95 10.23
N ASP A 473 9.05 -22.34 11.47
CA ASP A 473 9.23 -23.75 11.82
C ASP A 473 7.95 -24.57 11.72
N SER A 474 6.79 -23.91 11.88
CA SER A 474 5.50 -24.57 11.72
C SER A 474 4.42 -23.57 11.31
N LEU A 475 3.73 -23.88 10.22
CA LEU A 475 2.52 -23.17 9.82
C LEU A 475 1.53 -24.18 9.22
N THR A 476 0.23 -23.93 9.39
CA THR A 476 -0.78 -24.78 8.78
C THR A 476 -0.87 -24.48 7.29
N VAL A 477 -0.65 -25.50 6.48
CA VAL A 477 -0.87 -25.47 5.03
C VAL A 477 -2.16 -26.22 4.74
N GLY A 478 -3.13 -25.53 4.12
CA GLY A 478 -4.30 -26.16 3.50
C GLY A 478 -3.93 -26.57 2.09
N GLY A 479 -4.26 -27.81 1.72
CA GLY A 479 -4.05 -28.34 0.38
C GLY A 479 -5.39 -28.47 -0.37
N THR A 480 -5.32 -28.71 -1.67
CA THR A 480 -6.45 -29.14 -2.49
C THR A 480 -6.30 -30.65 -2.68
N GLU A 481 -6.91 -31.44 -1.80
CA GLU A 481 -7.20 -32.85 -2.12
C GLU A 481 -8.49 -32.95 -2.94
#